data_f87caac88e9e011a6486a2825b416f0c
#
_entry.id   f87caac88e9e011a6486a2825b416f0c
#
_cell.length_a   1.000
_cell.length_b   1.000
_cell.length_c   1.000
_cell.angle_alpha   90.00
_cell.angle_beta   90.00
_cell.angle_gamma   90.00
#
_symmetry.space_group_name_H-M   'P 1'
#
loop_
_entity.id
_entity.type
_entity.pdbx_description
1 polymer ?
#
loop_
_entity_poly.entity_id
_entity_poly.type
_entity_poly.pdbx_seq_one_letter_code
_entity_poly.pdbx_strand_id
1 'polypeptide(L)'
;YEGAEIKPEDYTYFDYVDDEIKAESSEEYSKAEKFFDDMMKNFESASEITPDLGSQGDNGKLAEVSVPFDLSQIEAFCNKNGVTPAQLFLASAFYSVSRFTNSRNVYLSTISNGRSDMRLTDCFGMFVKTLPLGIEIEDISALEFVKKSKSVFTGAIENEIYPYSKICSKYGFAP
;
A
#
# COMPACT_ATOMS: atom_id res chain seq x y z
N TYR A 1 33.51 4.73 -13.26
CA TYR A 1 33.64 3.45 -14.00
C TYR A 1 35.12 3.18 -14.17
N GLU A 2 35.68 2.38 -13.29
CA GLU A 2 37.11 2.06 -13.28
C GLU A 2 37.42 0.81 -14.09
N GLY A 3 36.72 0.56 -15.22
CA GLY A 3 37.00 -0.57 -16.12
C GLY A 3 36.61 -1.94 -15.55
N ALA A 4 35.72 -1.99 -14.56
CA ALA A 4 35.18 -3.26 -14.10
C ALA A 4 34.26 -3.87 -15.19
N GLU A 5 34.44 -5.16 -15.44
CA GLU A 5 33.62 -5.92 -16.36
C GLU A 5 32.19 -6.04 -15.77
N ILE A 6 31.22 -5.44 -16.45
CA ILE A 6 29.82 -5.53 -16.06
C ILE A 6 29.29 -6.88 -16.55
N LYS A 7 28.93 -7.75 -15.62
CA LYS A 7 28.25 -9.01 -15.97
C LYS A 7 26.83 -8.71 -16.45
N PRO A 8 26.36 -9.37 -17.52
CA PRO A 8 24.96 -9.28 -17.91
C PRO A 8 24.06 -9.81 -16.80
N GLU A 9 22.85 -9.26 -16.71
CA GLU A 9 21.82 -9.75 -15.80
C GLU A 9 21.36 -11.15 -16.21
N ASP A 10 21.25 -12.07 -15.24
CA ASP A 10 20.72 -13.43 -15.47
C ASP A 10 19.20 -13.42 -15.66
N TYR A 11 18.52 -12.39 -15.14
CA TYR A 11 17.08 -12.15 -15.25
C TYR A 11 16.87 -10.64 -15.47
N THR A 12 16.15 -10.31 -16.54
CA THR A 12 15.98 -8.93 -17.01
C THR A 12 14.58 -8.41 -16.71
N TYR A 13 14.37 -7.10 -16.86
CA TYR A 13 13.05 -6.49 -16.77
C TYR A 13 12.06 -7.06 -17.82
N PHE A 14 12.55 -7.47 -19.00
CA PHE A 14 11.71 -8.07 -20.03
C PHE A 14 11.23 -9.49 -19.64
N ASP A 15 12.10 -10.27 -19.01
CA ASP A 15 11.72 -11.58 -18.45
C ASP A 15 10.65 -11.42 -17.36
N TYR A 16 10.79 -10.39 -16.52
CA TYR A 16 9.78 -10.04 -15.52
C TYR A 16 8.43 -9.69 -16.15
N VAL A 17 8.41 -8.86 -17.20
CA VAL A 17 7.17 -8.51 -17.93
C VAL A 17 6.53 -9.74 -18.55
N ASP A 18 7.33 -10.63 -19.14
CA ASP A 18 6.83 -11.89 -19.69
C ASP A 18 6.22 -12.79 -18.60
N ASP A 19 6.84 -12.83 -17.42
CA ASP A 19 6.32 -13.60 -16.28
C ASP A 19 5.01 -12.96 -15.75
N GLU A 20 4.89 -11.63 -15.68
CA GLU A 20 3.62 -10.96 -15.33
C GLU A 20 2.50 -11.28 -16.30
N ILE A 21 2.78 -11.27 -17.63
CA ILE A 21 1.78 -11.62 -18.65
C ILE A 21 1.32 -13.08 -18.50
N LYS A 22 2.24 -14.01 -18.29
CA LYS A 22 1.91 -15.43 -18.06
C LYS A 22 1.09 -15.63 -16.79
N ALA A 23 1.41 -14.87 -15.74
CA ALA A 23 0.74 -14.94 -14.46
C ALA A 23 -0.75 -14.58 -14.54
N GLU A 24 -1.18 -13.75 -15.50
CA GLU A 24 -2.59 -13.37 -15.66
C GLU A 24 -3.56 -14.55 -15.80
N SER A 25 -3.09 -15.71 -16.29
CA SER A 25 -3.89 -16.94 -16.42
C SER A 25 -3.74 -17.89 -15.23
N SER A 26 -3.01 -17.53 -14.21
CA SER A 26 -2.73 -18.37 -13.04
C SER A 26 -3.88 -18.38 -12.02
N GLU A 27 -3.92 -19.43 -11.21
CA GLU A 27 -4.83 -19.51 -10.06
C GLU A 27 -4.48 -18.45 -9.01
N GLU A 28 -3.19 -18.13 -8.86
CA GLU A 28 -2.68 -17.12 -7.94
C GLU A 28 -3.21 -15.72 -8.29
N TYR A 29 -3.19 -15.39 -9.59
CA TYR A 29 -3.74 -14.12 -10.08
C TYR A 29 -5.25 -14.03 -9.81
N SER A 30 -5.99 -15.10 -10.03
CA SER A 30 -7.44 -15.14 -9.75
C SER A 30 -7.75 -15.01 -8.25
N LYS A 31 -6.90 -15.57 -7.39
CA LYS A 31 -7.00 -15.39 -5.93
C LYS A 31 -6.72 -13.95 -5.52
N ALA A 32 -5.72 -13.32 -6.13
CA ALA A 32 -5.38 -11.93 -5.88
C ALA A 32 -6.49 -10.98 -6.34
N GLU A 33 -7.08 -11.22 -7.51
CA GLU A 33 -8.26 -10.48 -7.96
C GLU A 33 -9.39 -10.56 -6.93
N LYS A 34 -9.73 -11.77 -6.50
CA LYS A 34 -10.79 -11.98 -5.52
C LYS A 34 -10.49 -11.30 -4.17
N PHE A 35 -9.24 -11.31 -3.74
CA PHE A 35 -8.83 -10.61 -2.50
C PHE A 35 -9.14 -9.12 -2.60
N PHE A 36 -8.76 -8.46 -3.70
CA PHE A 36 -9.06 -7.05 -3.88
C PHE A 36 -10.54 -6.80 -4.12
N ASP A 37 -11.26 -7.68 -4.79
CA ASP A 37 -12.72 -7.58 -4.91
C ASP A 37 -13.42 -7.62 -3.56
N ASP A 38 -13.02 -8.54 -2.70
CA ASP A 38 -13.57 -8.66 -1.35
C ASP A 38 -13.23 -7.45 -0.47
N MET A 39 -12.05 -6.87 -0.66
CA MET A 39 -11.66 -5.64 0.01
C MET A 39 -12.46 -4.44 -0.49
N MET A 40 -12.56 -4.27 -1.81
CA MET A 40 -13.07 -3.05 -2.45
C MET A 40 -14.59 -2.94 -2.49
N LYS A 41 -15.33 -4.04 -2.35
CA LYS A 41 -16.80 -4.07 -2.44
C LYS A 41 -17.55 -3.11 -1.52
N ASN A 42 -16.92 -2.67 -0.43
CA ASN A 42 -17.51 -1.77 0.56
C ASN A 42 -17.09 -0.31 0.36
N PHE A 43 -16.35 0.00 -0.70
CA PHE A 43 -15.84 1.34 -0.97
C PHE A 43 -16.40 1.86 -2.30
N GLU A 44 -17.01 3.04 -2.26
CA GLU A 44 -17.57 3.72 -3.44
C GLU A 44 -16.54 4.66 -4.08
N SER A 45 -15.59 5.14 -3.30
CA SER A 45 -14.53 6.05 -3.73
C SER A 45 -13.32 5.99 -2.80
N ALA A 46 -12.19 6.53 -3.24
CA ALA A 46 -11.07 6.81 -2.36
C ALA A 46 -11.46 7.77 -1.25
N SER A 47 -10.82 7.63 -0.07
CA SER A 47 -11.05 8.57 1.03
C SER A 47 -10.46 9.93 0.69
N GLU A 48 -11.29 10.95 0.63
CA GLU A 48 -10.91 12.31 0.32
C GLU A 48 -11.12 13.21 1.53
N ILE A 49 -10.08 13.96 1.91
CA ILE A 49 -10.17 14.98 2.97
C ILE A 49 -10.62 16.27 2.31
N THR A 50 -11.87 16.65 2.55
CA THR A 50 -12.42 17.90 2.03
C THR A 50 -11.76 19.10 2.71
N PRO A 51 -11.25 20.09 1.97
CA PRO A 51 -10.70 21.31 2.55
C PRO A 51 -11.75 22.09 3.34
N ASP A 52 -11.37 22.60 4.52
CA ASP A 52 -12.25 23.44 5.36
C ASP A 52 -12.58 24.80 4.68
N LEU A 53 -11.66 25.29 3.89
CA LEU A 53 -11.84 26.52 3.10
C LEU A 53 -11.84 26.12 1.64
N GLY A 54 -12.94 26.43 0.94
CA GLY A 54 -13.06 26.12 -0.47
C GLY A 54 -11.86 26.66 -1.25
N SER A 55 -11.09 25.77 -1.89
CA SER A 55 -9.96 26.20 -2.70
C SER A 55 -10.45 26.76 -4.03
N GLN A 56 -10.16 28.01 -4.28
CA GLN A 56 -10.28 28.61 -5.60
C GLN A 56 -8.91 28.58 -6.27
N GLY A 57 -8.58 27.49 -6.94
CA GLY A 57 -7.39 27.41 -7.77
C GLY A 57 -6.33 26.41 -7.32
N ASP A 58 -5.51 26.02 -8.26
CA ASP A 58 -4.48 24.98 -8.20
C ASP A 58 -3.15 25.48 -7.59
N ASN A 59 -3.21 26.28 -6.55
CA ASN A 59 -2.04 26.86 -5.87
C ASN A 59 -1.64 26.09 -4.61
N GLY A 60 -1.63 24.75 -4.70
CA GLY A 60 -1.16 23.90 -3.62
C GLY A 60 0.26 24.25 -3.21
N LYS A 61 0.48 24.56 -1.92
CA LYS A 61 1.82 24.71 -1.34
C LYS A 61 2.14 23.50 -0.52
N LEU A 62 3.36 23.01 -0.64
CA LEU A 62 3.87 21.99 0.24
C LEU A 62 4.04 22.61 1.65
N ALA A 63 3.40 22.00 2.64
CA ALA A 63 3.62 22.33 4.04
C ALA A 63 4.32 21.14 4.70
N GLU A 64 5.39 21.42 5.42
CA GLU A 64 6.13 20.41 6.19
C GLU A 64 6.00 20.72 7.67
N VAL A 65 5.65 19.70 8.45
CA VAL A 65 5.56 19.77 9.90
C VAL A 65 6.38 18.66 10.51
N SER A 66 7.39 19.03 11.29
CA SER A 66 8.17 18.05 12.06
C SER A 66 7.60 17.94 13.47
N VAL A 67 7.21 16.72 13.85
CA VAL A 67 6.72 16.43 15.20
C VAL A 67 7.70 15.49 15.89
N PRO A 68 8.34 15.90 16.99
CA PRO A 68 9.22 15.01 17.74
C PRO A 68 8.41 13.97 18.50
N PHE A 69 8.82 12.71 18.43
CA PHE A 69 8.29 11.64 19.28
C PHE A 69 9.41 10.92 20.03
N ASP A 70 9.02 10.28 21.13
CA ASP A 70 9.88 9.32 21.79
C ASP A 70 9.80 7.96 21.05
N LEU A 71 10.77 7.74 20.17
CA LEU A 71 10.86 6.50 19.38
C LEU A 71 11.03 5.27 20.28
N SER A 72 11.62 5.38 21.45
CA SER A 72 11.84 4.26 22.36
C SER A 72 10.52 3.67 22.87
N GLN A 73 9.52 4.50 23.13
CA GLN A 73 8.18 4.05 23.53
C GLN A 73 7.45 3.35 22.38
N ILE A 74 7.59 3.87 21.15
CA ILE A 74 7.01 3.27 19.95
C ILE A 74 7.63 1.89 19.73
N GLU A 75 8.95 1.79 19.79
CA GLU A 75 9.66 0.52 19.59
C GLU A 75 9.31 -0.49 20.70
N ALA A 76 9.23 -0.06 21.95
CA ALA A 76 8.83 -0.92 23.07
C ALA A 76 7.41 -1.47 22.89
N PHE A 77 6.47 -0.62 22.45
CA PHE A 77 5.10 -1.03 22.15
C PHE A 77 5.08 -2.03 20.98
N CYS A 78 5.78 -1.74 19.91
CA CYS A 78 5.83 -2.58 18.72
C CYS A 78 6.41 -3.96 19.03
N ASN A 79 7.55 -4.01 19.72
CA ASN A 79 8.21 -5.25 20.10
C ASN A 79 7.32 -6.11 21.03
N LYS A 80 6.68 -5.48 22.02
CA LYS A 80 5.77 -6.17 22.94
C LYS A 80 4.58 -6.81 22.21
N ASN A 81 4.08 -6.21 21.14
CA ASN A 81 2.84 -6.59 20.47
C ASN A 81 3.06 -7.31 19.12
N GLY A 82 4.32 -7.53 18.71
CA GLY A 82 4.65 -8.21 17.46
C GLY A 82 4.19 -7.46 16.20
N VAL A 83 4.30 -6.13 16.24
CA VAL A 83 4.01 -5.22 15.13
C VAL A 83 5.22 -4.35 14.83
N THR A 84 5.29 -3.77 13.64
CA THR A 84 6.36 -2.83 13.28
C THR A 84 5.91 -1.38 13.47
N PRO A 85 6.84 -0.43 13.64
CA PRO A 85 6.51 0.99 13.66
C PRO A 85 5.72 1.43 12.41
N ALA A 86 6.09 0.94 11.23
CA ALA A 86 5.39 1.24 9.98
C ALA A 86 3.91 0.79 10.03
N GLN A 87 3.62 -0.40 10.59
CA GLN A 87 2.24 -0.89 10.75
C GLN A 87 1.45 -0.06 11.77
N LEU A 88 2.10 0.40 12.84
CA LEU A 88 1.48 1.30 13.81
C LEU A 88 1.14 2.66 13.18
N PHE A 89 2.06 3.24 12.42
CA PHE A 89 1.83 4.50 11.72
C PHE A 89 0.74 4.37 10.64
N LEU A 90 0.71 3.25 9.92
CA LEU A 90 -0.36 2.97 8.95
C LEU A 90 -1.74 2.91 9.63
N ALA A 91 -1.84 2.21 10.76
CA ALA A 91 -3.09 2.17 11.54
C ALA A 91 -3.49 3.57 12.02
N SER A 92 -2.52 4.38 12.46
CA SER A 92 -2.75 5.76 12.87
C SER A 92 -3.23 6.63 11.72
N ALA A 93 -2.69 6.43 10.50
CA ALA A 93 -3.14 7.12 9.30
C ALA A 93 -4.60 6.76 8.95
N PHE A 94 -4.96 5.48 8.96
CA PHE A 94 -6.35 5.06 8.76
C PHE A 94 -7.30 5.70 9.77
N TYR A 95 -6.93 5.67 11.05
CA TYR A 95 -7.75 6.27 12.10
C TYR A 95 -7.89 7.78 11.90
N SER A 96 -6.79 8.47 11.59
CA SER A 96 -6.81 9.92 11.35
C SER A 96 -7.70 10.28 10.17
N VAL A 97 -7.55 9.61 9.03
CA VAL A 97 -8.39 9.84 7.85
C VAL A 97 -9.86 9.60 8.17
N SER A 98 -10.19 8.52 8.89
CA SER A 98 -11.55 8.26 9.37
C SER A 98 -12.12 9.43 10.18
N ARG A 99 -11.30 10.04 11.03
CA ARG A 99 -11.74 11.19 11.84
C ARG A 99 -11.96 12.46 11.02
N PHE A 100 -11.10 12.70 10.03
CA PHE A 100 -11.23 13.86 9.13
C PHE A 100 -12.38 13.72 8.14
N THR A 101 -12.61 12.53 7.63
CA THR A 101 -13.69 12.28 6.65
C THR A 101 -15.03 11.95 7.29
N ASN A 102 -15.06 11.73 8.61
CA ASN A 102 -16.20 11.21 9.35
C ASN A 102 -16.77 9.91 8.73
N SER A 103 -15.92 9.11 8.13
CA SER A 103 -16.26 7.82 7.52
C SER A 103 -15.65 6.69 8.31
N ARG A 104 -16.40 5.59 8.49
CA ARG A 104 -15.85 4.34 9.02
C ARG A 104 -15.10 3.54 7.97
N ASN A 105 -15.45 3.69 6.71
CA ASN A 105 -14.77 3.03 5.61
C ASN A 105 -13.66 3.93 5.09
N VAL A 106 -12.42 3.52 5.28
CA VAL A 106 -11.24 4.27 4.88
C VAL A 106 -10.48 3.51 3.81
N TYR A 107 -10.31 4.16 2.67
CA TYR A 107 -9.49 3.69 1.58
C TYR A 107 -8.26 4.58 1.42
N LEU A 108 -7.10 3.96 1.52
CA LEU A 108 -5.81 4.58 1.25
C LEU A 108 -5.06 3.75 0.20
N SER A 109 -3.97 4.28 -0.31
CA SER A 109 -3.02 3.49 -1.08
C SER A 109 -1.62 3.64 -0.49
N THR A 110 -0.81 2.62 -0.68
CA THR A 110 0.61 2.62 -0.35
C THR A 110 1.41 2.10 -1.53
N ILE A 111 2.72 2.14 -1.41
CA ILE A 111 3.62 1.61 -2.42
C ILE A 111 4.38 0.41 -1.87
N SER A 112 4.56 -0.63 -2.71
CA SER A 112 5.52 -1.70 -2.53
C SER A 112 6.70 -1.45 -3.46
N ASN A 113 7.90 -1.92 -3.08
CA ASN A 113 9.04 -1.90 -3.98
C ASN A 113 8.93 -2.93 -5.12
N GLY A 114 7.96 -3.85 -5.03
CA GLY A 114 7.68 -4.87 -6.03
C GLY A 114 8.81 -5.89 -6.21
N ARG A 115 9.73 -5.99 -5.25
CA ARG A 115 10.91 -6.87 -5.32
C ARG A 115 10.81 -8.03 -4.33
N SER A 116 9.63 -8.64 -4.24
CA SER A 116 9.39 -9.83 -3.43
C SER A 116 10.09 -11.07 -3.99
N ASP A 117 10.32 -11.12 -5.31
CA ASP A 117 11.10 -12.16 -5.97
C ASP A 117 12.61 -11.86 -5.87
N MET A 118 13.38 -12.84 -5.38
CA MET A 118 14.85 -12.72 -5.22
C MET A 118 15.58 -12.46 -6.54
N ARG A 119 15.02 -12.91 -7.69
CA ARG A 119 15.58 -12.64 -9.01
C ARG A 119 15.63 -11.15 -9.35
N LEU A 120 14.78 -10.34 -8.72
CA LEU A 120 14.67 -8.90 -8.95
C LEU A 120 15.68 -8.07 -8.14
N THR A 121 16.45 -8.68 -7.24
CA THR A 121 17.34 -7.96 -6.32
C THR A 121 18.35 -7.09 -7.08
N ASP A 122 18.98 -7.63 -8.09
CA ASP A 122 19.99 -6.97 -8.90
C ASP A 122 19.48 -6.55 -10.30
N CYS A 123 18.20 -6.71 -10.57
CA CYS A 123 17.59 -6.39 -11.86
C CYS A 123 17.28 -4.89 -11.95
N PHE A 124 17.61 -4.27 -13.09
CA PHE A 124 17.27 -2.88 -13.38
C PHE A 124 15.86 -2.77 -13.96
N GLY A 125 15.00 -1.96 -13.34
CA GLY A 125 13.65 -1.73 -13.83
C GLY A 125 12.74 -1.04 -12.82
N MET A 126 11.53 -0.68 -13.27
CA MET A 126 10.49 -0.11 -12.45
C MET A 126 9.57 -1.24 -11.93
N PHE A 127 9.79 -1.64 -10.69
CA PHE A 127 9.02 -2.71 -10.03
C PHE A 127 8.04 -2.18 -9.00
N VAL A 128 8.06 -0.87 -8.73
CA VAL A 128 7.19 -0.24 -7.73
C VAL A 128 5.73 -0.47 -8.09
N LYS A 129 4.97 -0.96 -7.12
CA LYS A 129 3.54 -1.24 -7.25
C LYS A 129 2.75 -0.36 -6.27
N THR A 130 1.62 0.15 -6.73
CA THR A 130 0.63 0.78 -5.85
C THR A 130 -0.28 -0.30 -5.30
N LEU A 131 -0.46 -0.31 -3.98
CA LEU A 131 -1.32 -1.25 -3.28
C LEU A 131 -2.49 -0.52 -2.66
N PRO A 132 -3.73 -0.85 -3.02
CA PRO A 132 -4.92 -0.32 -2.37
C PRO A 132 -5.08 -0.97 -1.00
N LEU A 133 -5.48 -0.18 -0.03
CA LEU A 133 -5.70 -0.60 1.35
C LEU A 133 -7.06 -0.08 1.81
N GLY A 134 -8.03 -0.97 1.93
CA GLY A 134 -9.36 -0.67 2.45
C GLY A 134 -9.56 -1.24 3.84
N ILE A 135 -10.03 -0.43 4.79
CA ILE A 135 -10.32 -0.86 6.15
C ILE A 135 -11.59 -0.23 6.70
N GLU A 136 -12.38 -1.01 7.39
CA GLU A 136 -13.49 -0.52 8.19
C GLU A 136 -13.03 -0.28 9.62
N ILE A 137 -13.30 0.92 10.15
CA ILE A 137 -13.05 1.30 11.53
C ILE A 137 -14.18 0.75 12.40
N GLU A 138 -13.86 -0.28 13.16
CA GLU A 138 -14.75 -0.96 14.08
C GLU A 138 -14.57 -0.45 15.51
N ASP A 139 -15.53 -0.75 16.39
CA ASP A 139 -15.45 -0.44 17.81
C ASP A 139 -14.66 -1.52 18.55
N ILE A 140 -13.36 -1.54 18.30
CA ILE A 140 -12.39 -2.50 18.83
C ILE A 140 -11.25 -1.77 19.55
N SER A 141 -10.45 -2.48 20.31
CA SER A 141 -9.28 -1.86 20.96
C SER A 141 -8.25 -1.36 19.96
N ALA A 142 -7.46 -0.37 20.34
CA ALA A 142 -6.39 0.17 19.50
C ALA A 142 -5.40 -0.92 19.04
N LEU A 143 -5.08 -1.88 19.91
CA LEU A 143 -4.18 -2.99 19.54
C LEU A 143 -4.80 -3.93 18.50
N GLU A 144 -6.09 -4.26 18.65
CA GLU A 144 -6.81 -5.07 17.67
C GLU A 144 -6.88 -4.34 16.33
N PHE A 145 -7.10 -3.02 16.34
CA PHE A 145 -7.09 -2.21 15.13
C PHE A 145 -5.72 -2.19 14.44
N VAL A 146 -4.62 -2.06 15.19
CA VAL A 146 -3.26 -2.18 14.63
C VAL A 146 -3.03 -3.55 14.00
N LYS A 147 -3.49 -4.62 14.64
CA LYS A 147 -3.39 -5.99 14.09
C LYS A 147 -4.24 -6.17 12.83
N LYS A 148 -5.45 -5.60 12.80
CA LYS A 148 -6.31 -5.59 11.62
C LYS A 148 -5.66 -4.84 10.45
N SER A 149 -5.10 -3.66 10.71
CA SER A 149 -4.36 -2.86 9.74
C SER A 149 -3.13 -3.62 9.18
N LYS A 150 -2.38 -4.29 10.06
CA LYS A 150 -1.29 -5.20 9.65
C LYS A 150 -1.79 -6.28 8.70
N SER A 151 -2.91 -6.94 9.00
CA SER A 151 -3.46 -8.01 8.17
C SER A 151 -3.85 -7.49 6.78
N VAL A 152 -4.50 -6.32 6.70
CA VAL A 152 -4.83 -5.66 5.43
C VAL A 152 -3.58 -5.37 4.61
N PHE A 153 -2.57 -4.78 5.23
CA PHE A 153 -1.30 -4.46 4.55
C PHE A 153 -0.57 -5.70 4.06
N THR A 154 -0.46 -6.73 4.92
CA THR A 154 0.21 -7.99 4.55
C THR A 154 -0.54 -8.69 3.41
N GLY A 155 -1.87 -8.75 3.50
CA GLY A 155 -2.69 -9.33 2.44
C GLY A 155 -2.54 -8.58 1.10
N ALA A 156 -2.44 -7.25 1.12
CA ALA A 156 -2.20 -6.49 -0.10
C ALA A 156 -0.84 -6.79 -0.73
N ILE A 157 0.22 -6.95 0.07
CA ILE A 157 1.55 -7.35 -0.43
C ILE A 157 1.51 -8.77 -1.00
N GLU A 158 0.89 -9.72 -0.31
CA GLU A 158 0.79 -11.12 -0.77
C GLU A 158 0.01 -11.26 -2.08
N ASN A 159 -0.84 -10.29 -2.41
CA ASN A 159 -1.66 -10.26 -3.62
C ASN A 159 -1.21 -9.18 -4.63
N GLU A 160 0.00 -8.64 -4.51
CA GLU A 160 0.51 -7.55 -5.38
C GLU A 160 0.72 -7.96 -6.85
N ILE A 161 0.50 -9.23 -7.17
CA ILE A 161 0.49 -9.73 -8.55
C ILE A 161 -0.68 -9.15 -9.36
N TYR A 162 -1.79 -8.77 -8.71
CA TYR A 162 -2.94 -8.17 -9.38
C TYR A 162 -2.73 -6.66 -9.54
N PRO A 163 -2.71 -6.11 -10.78
CA PRO A 163 -2.31 -4.72 -11.01
C PRO A 163 -3.31 -3.70 -10.48
N TYR A 164 -2.80 -2.64 -9.85
CA TYR A 164 -3.61 -1.50 -9.38
C TYR A 164 -4.46 -0.86 -10.48
N SER A 165 -3.94 -0.78 -11.71
CA SER A 165 -4.67 -0.26 -12.86
C SER A 165 -5.95 -1.03 -13.18
N LYS A 166 -5.96 -2.34 -13.00
CA LYS A 166 -7.16 -3.16 -13.17
C LYS A 166 -8.17 -2.90 -12.06
N ILE A 167 -7.70 -2.69 -10.82
CA ILE A 167 -8.55 -2.31 -9.69
C ILE A 167 -9.21 -0.95 -9.95
N CYS A 168 -8.42 0.05 -10.35
CA CYS A 168 -8.94 1.38 -10.70
C CYS A 168 -9.98 1.32 -11.82
N SER A 169 -9.71 0.58 -12.87
CA SER A 169 -10.64 0.42 -14.00
C SER A 169 -11.94 -0.27 -13.59
N LYS A 170 -11.87 -1.27 -12.70
CA LYS A 170 -13.02 -2.05 -12.26
C LYS A 170 -13.93 -1.27 -11.32
N TYR A 171 -13.36 -0.47 -10.42
CA TYR A 171 -14.09 0.25 -9.38
C TYR A 171 -14.24 1.76 -9.66
N GLY A 172 -13.73 2.26 -10.78
CA GLY A 172 -13.87 3.67 -11.16
C GLY A 172 -13.05 4.64 -10.30
N PHE A 173 -12.02 4.15 -9.60
CA PHE A 173 -11.10 5.03 -8.88
C PHE A 173 -10.13 5.70 -9.86
N ALA A 174 -9.91 7.00 -9.68
CA ALA A 174 -8.85 7.68 -10.40
C ALA A 174 -7.48 7.19 -9.87
N PRO A 175 -6.50 6.94 -10.74
CA PRO A 175 -5.16 6.56 -10.34
C PRO A 175 -4.43 7.69 -9.61
#